data_10537f9760878738d01d018e80cfa4da
#
_entry.id   10537f9760878738d01d018e80cfa4da
#
_cell.length_a   1.000
_cell.length_b   1.000
_cell.length_c   1.000
_cell.angle_alpha   90.00
_cell.angle_beta   90.00
_cell.angle_gamma   90.00
#
_symmetry.space_group_name_H-M   'P 1'
#
loop_
_entity.id
_entity.type
_entity.pdbx_description
1 polymer ?
#
loop_
_entity_poly.entity_id
_entity_poly.type
_entity_poly.pdbx_seq_one_letter_code
_entity_poly.pdbx_strand_id
1 'polypeptide(L)'
;SAAEGIAKRSSQAAHSLYETKEVYQSLIPYFEIRDGVCSHIELLPIELGLSRAAWEKNLPYPAEEKEAREILKYLNMACEPYQTKWEYKNGRFYLL
;
A
#
# COMPACT_ATOMS: atom_id res chain seq x y z
N SER A 1 19.40 -14.18 -8.48
CA SER A 1 20.08 -13.00 -7.92
C SER A 1 19.16 -12.27 -6.94
N ALA A 2 19.73 -11.41 -6.12
CA ALA A 2 18.97 -10.58 -5.18
C ALA A 2 17.97 -9.67 -5.92
N ALA A 3 18.36 -9.11 -7.05
CA ALA A 3 17.49 -8.26 -7.87
C ALA A 3 16.28 -9.02 -8.42
N GLU A 4 16.48 -10.25 -8.86
CA GLU A 4 15.37 -11.10 -9.32
C GLU A 4 14.40 -11.43 -8.19
N GLY A 5 14.93 -11.72 -7.00
CA GLY A 5 14.11 -12.00 -5.82
C GLY A 5 13.27 -10.79 -5.41
N ILE A 6 13.84 -9.59 -5.44
CA ILE A 6 13.13 -8.35 -5.15
C ILE A 6 12.02 -8.10 -6.19
N ALA A 7 12.33 -8.26 -7.47
CA ALA A 7 11.37 -8.07 -8.54
C ALA A 7 10.20 -9.04 -8.42
N LYS A 8 10.46 -10.31 -8.13
CA LYS A 8 9.43 -11.33 -7.94
C LYS A 8 8.53 -11.01 -6.75
N ARG A 9 9.12 -10.61 -5.61
CA ARG A 9 8.35 -10.25 -4.42
C ARG A 9 7.48 -9.03 -4.66
N SER A 10 8.02 -8.00 -5.34
CA SER A 10 7.27 -6.78 -5.64
C SER A 10 6.10 -7.07 -6.59
N SER A 11 6.29 -7.92 -7.58
CA SER A 11 5.23 -8.33 -8.50
C SER A 11 4.14 -9.13 -7.80
N GLN A 12 4.51 -10.03 -6.90
CA GLN A 12 3.55 -10.78 -6.10
C GLN A 12 2.77 -9.87 -5.16
N ALA A 13 3.45 -8.90 -4.55
CA ALA A 13 2.80 -7.93 -3.67
C ALA A 13 1.79 -7.07 -4.44
N ALA A 14 2.14 -6.60 -5.63
CA ALA A 14 1.24 -5.82 -6.47
C ALA A 14 -0.01 -6.64 -6.83
N HIS A 15 0.17 -7.93 -7.16
CA HIS A 15 -0.95 -8.82 -7.46
C HIS A 15 -1.85 -9.03 -6.23
N SER A 16 -1.26 -9.27 -5.05
CA SER A 16 -2.04 -9.47 -3.83
C SER A 16 -2.84 -8.24 -3.45
N LEU A 17 -2.30 -7.04 -3.65
CA LEU A 17 -3.03 -5.80 -3.43
C LEU A 17 -4.27 -5.69 -4.33
N TYR A 18 -4.14 -6.10 -5.57
CA TYR A 18 -5.25 -6.07 -6.51
C TYR A 18 -6.40 -6.95 -6.06
N GLU A 19 -6.11 -8.07 -5.38
CA GLU A 19 -7.10 -8.98 -4.84
C GLU A 19 -7.74 -8.47 -3.53
N THR A 20 -7.19 -7.42 -2.90
CA THR A 20 -7.67 -6.87 -1.62
C THR A 20 -8.32 -5.51 -1.82
N LYS A 21 -9.31 -5.44 -2.69
CA LYS A 21 -9.91 -4.16 -3.15
C LYS A 21 -10.40 -3.24 -2.05
N GLU A 22 -10.99 -3.77 -0.98
CA GLU A 22 -11.53 -2.95 0.11
C GLU A 22 -10.44 -2.16 0.82
N VAL A 23 -9.31 -2.81 1.10
CA VAL A 23 -8.16 -2.14 1.72
C VAL A 23 -7.46 -1.23 0.72
N TYR A 24 -7.38 -1.65 -0.53
CA TYR A 24 -6.73 -0.90 -1.60
C TYR A 24 -7.32 0.51 -1.78
N GLN A 25 -8.60 0.70 -1.52
CA GLN A 25 -9.25 2.01 -1.61
C GLN A 25 -8.67 3.05 -0.64
N SER A 26 -8.00 2.59 0.41
CA SER A 26 -7.35 3.47 1.40
C SER A 26 -5.87 3.69 1.11
N LEU A 27 -5.40 3.29 -0.06
CA LEU A 27 -3.97 3.29 -0.42
C LEU A 27 -3.74 3.90 -1.79
N ILE A 28 -2.64 4.65 -1.92
CA ILE A 28 -2.12 5.07 -3.23
C ILE A 28 -0.82 4.30 -3.45
N PRO A 29 -0.76 3.40 -4.44
CA PRO A 29 0.47 2.66 -4.72
C PRO A 29 1.42 3.47 -5.61
N TYR A 30 2.71 3.34 -5.33
CA TYR A 30 3.79 3.88 -6.15
C TYR A 30 4.64 2.71 -6.62
N PHE A 31 4.72 2.54 -7.92
CA PHE A 31 5.46 1.43 -8.53
C PHE A 31 6.70 1.95 -9.24
N GLU A 32 7.78 1.20 -9.17
CA GLU A 32 8.92 1.36 -10.06
C GLU A 32 8.96 0.15 -10.99
N ILE A 33 8.95 0.41 -12.29
CA ILE A 33 8.99 -0.63 -13.31
C ILE A 33 10.33 -0.53 -14.03
N ARG A 34 11.05 -1.63 -14.09
CA ARG A 34 12.31 -1.75 -14.82
C ARG A 34 12.23 -2.97 -15.72
N ASP A 35 12.55 -2.75 -17.00
CA ASP A 35 12.53 -3.82 -18.01
C ASP A 35 11.21 -4.60 -18.03
N GLY A 36 10.09 -3.89 -17.83
CA GLY A 36 8.75 -4.48 -17.80
C GLY A 36 8.40 -5.22 -16.51
N VAL A 37 9.25 -5.15 -15.48
CA VAL A 37 9.05 -5.86 -14.21
C VAL A 37 8.94 -4.86 -13.06
N CYS A 38 7.98 -5.09 -12.16
CA CYS A 38 7.85 -4.30 -10.93
C CYS A 38 9.04 -4.60 -10.01
N SER A 39 9.92 -3.60 -9.82
CA SER A 39 11.14 -3.74 -9.00
C SER A 39 10.98 -3.12 -7.61
N HIS A 40 9.98 -2.30 -7.40
CA HIS A 40 9.74 -1.62 -6.14
C HIS A 40 8.27 -1.23 -6.03
N ILE A 41 7.73 -1.31 -4.83
CA ILE A 41 6.37 -0.87 -4.52
C ILE A 41 6.33 -0.24 -3.14
N GLU A 42 5.71 0.93 -3.05
CA GLU A 42 5.41 1.62 -1.80
C GLU A 42 3.93 1.94 -1.79
N LEU A 43 3.33 2.01 -0.60
CA LEU A 43 1.93 2.36 -0.43
C LEU A 43 1.82 3.60 0.45
N LEU A 44 1.07 4.59 -0.02
CA LEU A 44 0.73 5.75 0.79
C LEU A 44 -0.67 5.56 1.35
N PRO A 45 -0.81 5.40 2.69
CA PRO A 45 -2.13 5.35 3.30
C PRO A 45 -2.78 6.73 3.23
N ILE A 46 -4.06 6.76 2.88
CA ILE A 46 -4.79 8.00 2.68
C ILE A 46 -6.05 8.04 3.53
N GLU A 47 -6.46 9.27 3.84
CA GLU A 47 -7.74 9.58 4.45
C GLU A 47 -8.60 10.33 3.43
N LEU A 48 -9.88 9.97 3.31
CA LEU A 48 -10.79 10.60 2.36
C LEU A 48 -11.44 11.88 2.90
N GLY A 49 -11.08 12.30 4.12
CA GLY A 49 -11.50 13.58 4.66
C GLY A 49 -12.99 13.70 4.96
N LEU A 50 -13.60 12.63 5.46
CA LEU A 50 -15.05 12.63 5.76
C LEU A 50 -15.48 13.67 6.78
N SER A 51 -14.55 14.12 7.64
CA SER A 51 -14.79 15.14 8.66
C SER A 51 -14.46 16.56 8.20
N ARG A 52 -14.01 16.73 6.95
CA ARG A 52 -13.62 18.02 6.39
C ARG A 52 -14.79 18.72 5.74
N ALA A 53 -14.61 20.02 5.38
CA ALA A 53 -15.62 20.78 4.65
C ALA A 53 -16.04 20.06 3.36
N ALA A 54 -17.30 20.26 2.93
CA ALA A 54 -17.88 19.53 1.81
C ALA A 54 -17.06 19.62 0.52
N TRP A 55 -16.43 20.77 0.26
CA TRP A 55 -15.60 20.96 -0.94
C TRP A 55 -14.24 20.25 -0.86
N GLU A 56 -13.81 19.85 0.35
CA GLU A 56 -12.59 19.07 0.58
C GLU A 56 -12.83 17.56 0.59
N LYS A 57 -14.09 17.13 0.73
CA LYS A 57 -14.43 15.72 0.73
C LYS A 57 -14.03 15.10 -0.61
N ASN A 58 -13.61 13.87 -0.58
CA ASN A 58 -13.14 13.09 -1.73
C ASN A 58 -11.74 13.49 -2.25
N LEU A 59 -11.08 14.49 -1.62
CA LEU A 59 -9.67 14.74 -1.88
C LEU A 59 -8.82 13.79 -1.01
N PRO A 60 -7.87 13.07 -1.61
CA PRO A 60 -7.01 12.19 -0.82
C PRO A 60 -5.99 13.01 -0.02
N TYR A 61 -5.87 12.68 1.26
CA TYR A 61 -4.85 13.25 2.14
C TYR A 61 -4.04 12.11 2.75
N PRO A 62 -2.74 12.28 2.98
CA PRO A 62 -1.98 11.29 3.73
C PRO A 62 -2.62 11.04 5.10
N ALA A 63 -2.79 9.78 5.46
CA ALA A 63 -3.33 9.42 6.76
C ALA A 63 -2.33 9.75 7.87
N GLU A 64 -2.83 10.20 9.03
CA GLU A 64 -2.00 10.36 10.21
C GLU A 64 -1.52 8.99 10.70
N GLU A 65 -0.45 8.98 11.51
CA GLU A 65 0.18 7.73 11.96
C GLU A 65 -0.81 6.76 12.59
N LYS A 66 -1.70 7.23 13.44
CA LYS A 66 -2.69 6.38 14.09
C LYS A 66 -3.58 5.67 13.07
N GLU A 67 -4.13 6.42 12.11
CA GLU A 67 -4.95 5.85 11.06
C GLU A 67 -4.14 4.94 10.13
N ALA A 68 -2.92 5.36 9.79
CA ALA A 68 -2.03 4.56 8.94
C ALA A 68 -1.75 3.20 9.57
N ARG A 69 -1.52 3.14 10.88
CA ARG A 69 -1.27 1.88 11.57
C ARG A 69 -2.50 0.98 11.60
N GLU A 70 -3.69 1.55 11.69
CA GLU A 70 -4.93 0.77 11.56
C GLU A 70 -5.09 0.20 10.16
N ILE A 71 -4.84 1.01 9.14
CA ILE A 71 -4.86 0.56 7.74
C ILE A 71 -3.84 -0.56 7.53
N LEU A 72 -2.64 -0.40 8.07
CA LEU A 72 -1.58 -1.40 7.98
C LEU A 72 -2.00 -2.74 8.58
N LYS A 73 -2.68 -2.71 9.72
CA LYS A 73 -3.18 -3.92 10.36
C LYS A 73 -4.13 -4.68 9.44
N TYR A 74 -5.12 -3.99 8.87
CA TYR A 74 -6.07 -4.61 7.95
C TYR A 74 -5.39 -5.09 6.67
N LEU A 75 -4.46 -4.30 6.15
CA LEU A 75 -3.69 -4.68 4.96
C LEU A 75 -2.91 -5.97 5.20
N ASN A 76 -2.20 -6.07 6.33
CA ASN A 76 -1.42 -7.27 6.63
C ASN A 76 -2.32 -8.49 6.88
N MET A 77 -3.49 -8.30 7.49
CA MET A 77 -4.47 -9.38 7.62
C MET A 77 -4.97 -9.86 6.26
N ALA A 78 -5.30 -8.93 5.37
CA ALA A 78 -5.80 -9.26 4.04
C ALA A 78 -4.73 -9.92 3.16
N CYS A 79 -3.46 -9.55 3.35
CA CYS A 79 -2.34 -10.07 2.55
C CYS A 79 -1.73 -11.36 3.12
N GLU A 80 -2.15 -11.80 4.31
CA GLU A 80 -1.61 -13.01 4.94
C GLU A 80 -1.72 -14.26 4.05
N PRO A 81 -2.85 -14.54 3.39
CA PRO A 81 -2.95 -15.70 2.51
C PRO A 81 -1.97 -15.69 1.33
N TYR A 82 -1.47 -14.50 0.97
CA TYR A 82 -0.53 -14.30 -0.14
C TYR A 82 0.92 -14.26 0.34
N GLN A 83 1.16 -14.47 1.64
CA GLN A 83 2.48 -14.40 2.26
C GLN A 83 3.18 -13.06 2.03
N THR A 84 2.41 -11.99 1.98
CA THR A 84 2.88 -10.64 1.79
C THR A 84 2.69 -9.85 3.07
N LYS A 85 3.72 -9.12 3.50
CA LYS A 85 3.69 -8.31 4.72
C LYS A 85 4.31 -6.93 4.48
N TRP A 86 3.71 -5.94 5.11
CA TRP A 86 4.11 -4.53 4.97
C TRP A 86 4.51 -3.95 6.29
N GLU A 87 5.39 -2.95 6.28
CA GLU A 87 5.76 -2.18 7.46
C GLU A 87 5.54 -0.69 7.23
N TYR A 88 5.23 0.04 8.31
CA TYR A 88 5.07 1.49 8.29
C TYR A 88 6.42 2.16 8.54
N LYS A 89 6.75 3.14 7.70
CA LYS A 89 7.94 3.96 7.88
C LYS A 89 7.75 5.30 7.20
N ASN A 90 7.94 6.39 7.96
CA ASN A 90 7.89 7.76 7.42
C ASN A 90 6.66 8.04 6.57
N GLY A 91 5.49 7.64 7.05
CA GLY A 91 4.22 7.92 6.40
C GLY A 91 3.85 6.99 5.26
N ARG A 92 4.66 5.98 4.95
CA ARG A 92 4.41 5.03 3.86
C ARG A 92 4.54 3.60 4.33
N PHE A 93 3.96 2.69 3.56
CA PHE A 93 4.12 1.26 3.77
C PHE A 93 5.12 0.70 2.77
N TYR A 94 6.02 -0.13 3.25
CA TYR A 94 7.07 -0.78 2.48
C TYR A 94 6.94 -2.29 2.62
N LEU A 95 7.24 -2.99 1.54
CA LEU A 95 7.22 -4.45 1.53
C LEU A 95 8.37 -5.01 2.37
N LEU A 96 8.04 -5.93 3.25
CA LEU A 96 9.03 -6.68 4.02
C LEU A 96 9.63 -7.84 3.23
#